data_d88c7c5df766280b9837f9ffb1e4fef9
#
_entry.id   d88c7c5df766280b9837f9ffb1e4fef9
#
_cell.length_a   1.000
_cell.length_b   1.000
_cell.length_c   1.000
_cell.angle_alpha   90.00
_cell.angle_beta   90.00
_cell.angle_gamma   90.00
#
_symmetry.space_group_name_H-M   'P 1'
#
loop_
_entity.id
_entity.type
_entity.pdbx_description
1 polymer ?
#
loop_
_entity_poly.entity_id
_entity_poly.type
_entity_poly.pdbx_seq_one_letter_code
_entity_poly.pdbx_strand_id
1 'polypeptide(L)'
;NYCISDNFYADVDGDMMPDVVMARMTAQNNTHLETMVTKFLNYERNPPTNPGFYDNPITAMGWQTERWFQICSEVIAGFFENSLGKSPVRENAIYSGNPGGGIWSTATNTQTVLDYFGENGLGYIPSSPNYLTDWGGNATRINNDINSGAFVLQHRDHGSETGWGEPSYNTGSIDGLTNSDLVYVFSCNCLTGKFNITGECFAEKFHRYKYNGNNSGALGIMAATEVSYSFVNDTYTWGIYDNMWTDFMPDYGTTPESRGALPAFGVAAGKYFLQQSSWPYNTSNKEVTYYLFHHHGDAFSVLYTEVPQNITAIHDDIILSGLDFFTIQANSGSTICLTV
;
A
#
# COMPACT_ATOMS: atom_id res chain seq x y z
N ASN A 1 -25.56 3.44 -0.52
CA ASN A 1 -24.73 2.23 -0.55
C ASN A 1 -24.29 1.95 0.88
N TYR A 2 -24.55 0.74 1.35
CA TYR A 2 -24.07 0.31 2.67
C TYR A 2 -22.75 -0.42 2.46
N CYS A 3 -21.66 0.08 3.08
CA CYS A 3 -20.39 -0.63 3.16
C CYS A 3 -20.15 -1.10 4.59
N ILE A 4 -19.38 -2.16 4.77
CA ILE A 4 -18.82 -2.48 6.07
C ILE A 4 -17.66 -1.54 6.29
N SER A 5 -17.57 -1.01 7.49
CA SER A 5 -16.51 -0.08 7.83
C SER A 5 -16.06 -0.20 9.26
N ASP A 6 -14.75 -0.23 9.46
CA ASP A 6 -14.13 -0.08 10.76
C ASP A 6 -13.99 1.39 11.18
N ASN A 7 -14.21 2.31 10.24
CA ASN A 7 -14.11 3.75 10.52
C ASN A 7 -15.01 4.19 11.67
N PHE A 8 -16.17 3.54 11.84
CA PHE A 8 -17.07 3.79 12.99
C PHE A 8 -16.47 3.50 14.36
N TYR A 9 -15.42 2.67 14.42
CA TYR A 9 -14.68 2.40 15.66
C TYR A 9 -13.47 3.32 15.80
N ALA A 10 -13.00 3.88 14.70
CA ALA A 10 -11.85 4.76 14.64
C ALA A 10 -12.20 6.22 14.84
N ASP A 11 -13.42 6.61 14.45
CA ASP A 11 -14.00 7.95 14.55
C ASP A 11 -14.67 8.10 15.93
N VAL A 12 -13.99 8.75 16.87
CA VAL A 12 -14.43 8.86 18.27
C VAL A 12 -15.32 10.08 18.50
N ASP A 13 -15.09 11.16 17.75
CA ASP A 13 -15.80 12.42 17.92
C ASP A 13 -16.95 12.64 16.92
N GLY A 14 -17.08 11.77 15.91
CA GLY A 14 -18.19 11.73 14.95
C GLY A 14 -18.02 12.67 13.76
N ASP A 15 -16.79 13.03 13.43
CA ASP A 15 -16.47 13.91 12.29
C ASP A 15 -16.20 13.16 10.98
N MET A 16 -16.35 11.82 10.96
CA MET A 16 -16.09 10.87 9.88
C MET A 16 -14.60 10.54 9.67
N MET A 17 -13.69 11.17 10.40
CA MET A 17 -12.26 10.93 10.28
C MET A 17 -11.76 9.97 11.37
N PRO A 18 -10.71 9.19 11.11
CA PRO A 18 -10.21 8.26 12.11
C PRO A 18 -9.30 8.95 13.15
N ASP A 19 -9.75 9.10 14.38
CA ASP A 19 -8.92 9.53 15.52
C ASP A 19 -7.92 8.45 15.97
N VAL A 20 -8.26 7.19 15.67
CA VAL A 20 -7.47 6.03 16.04
C VAL A 20 -7.13 5.22 14.79
N VAL A 21 -5.87 4.82 14.68
CA VAL A 21 -5.44 3.92 13.61
C VAL A 21 -6.01 2.52 13.84
N MET A 22 -6.68 1.98 12.83
CA MET A 22 -7.34 0.68 12.87
C MET A 22 -6.75 -0.29 11.87
N ALA A 23 -6.66 -1.54 12.27
CA ALA A 23 -6.33 -2.68 11.42
C ALA A 23 -7.29 -3.83 11.67
N ARG A 24 -7.54 -4.64 10.65
CA ARG A 24 -8.42 -5.79 10.75
C ARG A 24 -7.69 -7.09 10.44
N MET A 25 -7.76 -8.03 11.36
CA MET A 25 -7.42 -9.44 11.12
C MET A 25 -8.70 -10.22 10.89
N THR A 26 -9.04 -10.49 9.63
CA THR A 26 -10.30 -11.15 9.22
C THR A 26 -10.25 -12.66 9.46
N ALA A 27 -10.07 -13.10 10.71
CA ALA A 27 -10.03 -14.50 11.08
C ALA A 27 -11.44 -15.09 11.21
N GLN A 28 -11.70 -16.20 10.53
CA GLN A 28 -12.93 -16.98 10.67
C GLN A 28 -12.78 -18.15 11.66
N ASN A 29 -11.53 -18.46 12.05
CA ASN A 29 -11.18 -19.52 13.00
C ASN A 29 -9.77 -19.29 13.58
N ASN A 30 -9.40 -20.10 14.57
CA ASN A 30 -8.10 -19.98 15.23
C ASN A 30 -6.91 -20.17 14.28
N THR A 31 -7.02 -21.08 13.31
CA THR A 31 -5.95 -21.31 12.32
C THR A 31 -5.69 -20.08 11.44
N HIS A 32 -6.76 -19.36 11.05
CA HIS A 32 -6.61 -18.10 10.32
C HIS A 32 -5.90 -17.04 11.17
N LEU A 33 -6.32 -16.87 12.43
CA LEU A 33 -5.69 -15.93 13.35
C LEU A 33 -4.22 -16.27 13.57
N GLU A 34 -3.91 -17.52 13.87
CA GLU A 34 -2.54 -18.01 14.07
C GLU A 34 -1.67 -17.76 12.84
N THR A 35 -2.19 -18.00 11.62
CA THR A 35 -1.49 -17.73 10.37
C THR A 35 -1.13 -16.25 10.25
N MET A 36 -2.08 -15.36 10.46
CA MET A 36 -1.85 -13.92 10.33
C MET A 36 -0.89 -13.39 11.40
N VAL A 37 -1.07 -13.79 12.66
CA VAL A 37 -0.17 -13.39 13.76
C VAL A 37 1.26 -13.90 13.55
N THR A 38 1.42 -15.15 13.10
CA THR A 38 2.76 -15.69 12.82
C THR A 38 3.46 -15.00 11.64
N LYS A 39 2.73 -14.48 10.66
CA LYS A 39 3.30 -13.66 9.57
C LYS A 39 3.96 -12.41 10.12
N PHE A 40 3.27 -11.64 10.96
CA PHE A 40 3.82 -10.43 11.55
C PHE A 40 5.02 -10.72 12.44
N LEU A 41 4.88 -11.67 13.37
CA LEU A 41 5.97 -12.02 14.27
C LEU A 41 7.22 -12.53 13.54
N ASN A 42 7.04 -13.32 12.46
CA ASN A 42 8.16 -13.80 11.68
C ASN A 42 8.82 -12.68 10.88
N TYR A 43 8.02 -11.80 10.29
CA TYR A 43 8.52 -10.66 9.53
C TYR A 43 9.34 -9.70 10.40
N GLU A 44 8.87 -9.40 11.62
CA GLU A 44 9.58 -8.52 12.55
C GLU A 44 10.86 -9.15 13.11
N ARG A 45 10.83 -10.46 13.43
CA ARG A 45 11.97 -11.17 14.01
C ARG A 45 13.02 -11.60 13.00
N ASN A 46 12.58 -11.92 11.81
CA ASN A 46 13.41 -12.44 10.73
C ASN A 46 13.05 -11.71 9.41
N PRO A 47 13.32 -10.40 9.32
CA PRO A 47 13.02 -9.64 8.12
C PRO A 47 13.82 -10.18 6.92
N PRO A 48 13.29 -10.01 5.69
CA PRO A 48 14.03 -10.35 4.48
C PRO A 48 15.42 -9.70 4.44
N THR A 49 16.42 -10.46 4.04
CA THR A 49 17.81 -10.01 3.95
C THR A 49 18.31 -9.87 2.52
N ASN A 50 17.51 -10.29 1.55
CA ASN A 50 17.82 -10.12 0.13
C ASN A 50 17.55 -8.66 -0.30
N PRO A 51 18.57 -7.89 -0.73
CA PRO A 51 18.36 -6.52 -1.22
C PRO A 51 17.34 -6.44 -2.37
N GLY A 52 17.31 -7.43 -3.27
CA GLY A 52 16.36 -7.47 -4.39
C GLY A 52 14.89 -7.47 -3.95
N PHE A 53 14.59 -7.97 -2.75
CA PHE A 53 13.23 -7.86 -2.17
C PHE A 53 12.80 -6.40 -2.00
N TYR A 54 13.72 -5.53 -1.62
CA TYR A 54 13.46 -4.11 -1.39
C TYR A 54 13.62 -3.27 -2.66
N ASP A 55 14.47 -3.71 -3.59
CA ASP A 55 14.79 -2.95 -4.80
C ASP A 55 13.74 -3.11 -5.92
N ASN A 56 12.90 -4.15 -5.86
CA ASN A 56 11.95 -4.50 -6.91
C ASN A 56 10.48 -4.35 -6.46
N PRO A 57 10.01 -3.14 -6.10
CA PRO A 57 8.58 -2.93 -5.87
C PRO A 57 7.79 -3.22 -7.15
N ILE A 58 6.58 -3.77 -7.01
CA ILE A 58 5.72 -4.10 -8.16
C ILE A 58 4.62 -3.04 -8.29
N THR A 59 4.39 -2.55 -9.51
CA THR A 59 3.19 -1.81 -9.87
C THR A 59 2.41 -2.58 -10.93
N ALA A 60 1.10 -2.72 -10.74
CA ALA A 60 0.22 -3.43 -11.65
C ALA A 60 -0.97 -2.55 -12.01
N MET A 61 -1.24 -2.38 -13.31
CA MET A 61 -2.36 -1.56 -13.75
C MET A 61 -2.96 -2.04 -15.06
N GLY A 62 -4.28 -1.77 -15.24
CA GLY A 62 -4.94 -1.89 -16.52
C GLY A 62 -4.95 -0.57 -17.29
N TRP A 63 -4.49 -0.56 -18.55
CA TRP A 63 -4.64 0.60 -19.40
C TRP A 63 -6.04 0.66 -19.99
N GLN A 64 -6.78 1.72 -19.64
CA GLN A 64 -8.05 2.07 -20.26
C GLN A 64 -8.05 3.58 -20.58
N THR A 65 -8.34 3.93 -21.82
CA THR A 65 -8.53 5.32 -22.21
C THR A 65 -9.60 5.99 -21.34
N GLU A 66 -9.40 7.23 -20.96
CA GLU A 66 -10.30 8.04 -20.13
C GLU A 66 -10.31 7.67 -18.63
N ARG A 67 -9.32 6.85 -18.18
CA ARG A 67 -9.14 6.48 -16.77
C ARG A 67 -7.80 6.94 -16.22
N TRP A 68 -7.73 7.08 -14.91
CA TRP A 68 -6.53 7.54 -14.18
C TRP A 68 -5.61 6.40 -13.73
N PHE A 69 -5.95 5.16 -14.02
CA PHE A 69 -5.24 3.99 -13.51
C PHE A 69 -3.76 4.02 -13.85
N GLN A 70 -3.45 4.31 -15.10
CA GLN A 70 -2.07 4.39 -15.60
C GLN A 70 -1.29 5.54 -14.95
N ILE A 71 -1.92 6.68 -14.71
CA ILE A 71 -1.26 7.83 -14.06
C ILE A 71 -0.97 7.51 -12.60
N CYS A 72 -1.95 7.02 -11.84
CA CYS A 72 -1.75 6.65 -10.44
C CYS A 72 -0.64 5.62 -10.28
N SER A 73 -0.63 4.59 -11.12
CA SER A 73 0.38 3.54 -11.09
C SER A 73 1.77 4.08 -11.44
N GLU A 74 1.87 4.93 -12.47
CA GLU A 74 3.17 5.45 -12.91
C GLU A 74 3.72 6.52 -11.96
N VAL A 75 2.89 7.30 -11.28
CA VAL A 75 3.34 8.17 -10.18
C VAL A 75 4.08 7.37 -9.12
N ILE A 76 3.55 6.21 -8.74
CA ILE A 76 4.16 5.35 -7.72
C ILE A 76 5.44 4.69 -8.25
N ALA A 77 5.40 4.13 -9.47
CA ALA A 77 6.58 3.53 -10.09
C ALA A 77 7.72 4.55 -10.23
N GLY A 78 7.40 5.73 -10.76
CA GLY A 78 8.39 6.79 -10.95
C GLY A 78 8.93 7.35 -9.63
N PHE A 79 8.14 7.39 -8.57
CA PHE A 79 8.65 7.71 -7.24
C PHE A 79 9.69 6.71 -6.77
N PHE A 80 9.39 5.42 -6.85
CA PHE A 80 10.36 4.38 -6.48
C PHE A 80 11.64 4.45 -7.33
N GLU A 81 11.50 4.72 -8.64
CA GLU A 81 12.63 4.78 -9.56
C GLU A 81 13.45 6.05 -9.38
N ASN A 82 12.81 7.22 -9.44
CA ASN A 82 13.49 8.50 -9.56
C ASN A 82 13.85 9.12 -8.21
N SER A 83 13.08 8.87 -7.15
CA SER A 83 13.37 9.38 -5.80
C SER A 83 14.11 8.39 -4.94
N LEU A 84 13.75 7.12 -4.98
CA LEU A 84 14.33 6.11 -4.10
C LEU A 84 15.41 5.26 -4.78
N GLY A 85 15.64 5.43 -6.09
CA GLY A 85 16.67 4.70 -6.84
C GLY A 85 16.40 3.19 -6.95
N LYS A 86 15.14 2.76 -6.81
CA LYS A 86 14.73 1.37 -6.92
C LYS A 86 14.42 0.97 -8.36
N SER A 87 14.18 -0.30 -8.61
CA SER A 87 13.89 -0.86 -9.93
C SER A 87 12.46 -1.43 -9.96
N PRO A 88 11.42 -0.59 -10.06
CA PRO A 88 10.04 -1.05 -10.02
C PRO A 88 9.73 -1.97 -11.19
N VAL A 89 9.09 -3.10 -10.90
CA VAL A 89 8.59 -4.04 -11.90
C VAL A 89 7.17 -3.62 -12.28
N ARG A 90 6.96 -3.37 -13.58
CA ARG A 90 5.65 -2.95 -14.10
C ARG A 90 4.89 -4.14 -14.68
N GLU A 91 3.76 -4.45 -14.10
CA GLU A 91 2.81 -5.47 -14.54
C GLU A 91 1.60 -4.80 -15.21
N ASN A 92 1.85 -4.16 -16.38
CA ASN A 92 0.84 -3.39 -17.09
C ASN A 92 0.06 -4.25 -18.08
N ALA A 93 -1.25 -4.07 -18.16
CA ALA A 93 -2.14 -4.73 -19.11
C ALA A 93 -2.98 -3.74 -19.91
N ILE A 94 -3.23 -4.02 -21.19
CA ILE A 94 -4.09 -3.20 -22.05
C ILE A 94 -5.40 -3.95 -22.28
N TYR A 95 -6.52 -3.36 -21.86
CA TYR A 95 -7.83 -3.91 -22.14
C TYR A 95 -8.73 -2.93 -22.92
N SER A 96 -8.39 -1.63 -22.92
CA SER A 96 -9.08 -0.62 -23.71
C SER A 96 -8.14 0.54 -24.00
N GLY A 97 -8.26 1.12 -25.20
CA GLY A 97 -7.44 2.24 -25.63
C GLY A 97 -6.09 1.83 -26.22
N ASN A 98 -5.22 2.80 -26.39
CA ASN A 98 -3.89 2.62 -26.97
C ASN A 98 -2.88 3.55 -26.28
N PRO A 99 -2.00 3.05 -25.42
CA PRO A 99 -0.95 3.86 -24.80
C PRO A 99 0.04 4.45 -25.84
N GLY A 100 0.28 3.77 -26.95
CA GLY A 100 1.08 4.29 -28.07
C GLY A 100 0.51 5.53 -28.76
N GLY A 101 -0.69 5.99 -28.37
CA GLY A 101 -1.28 7.25 -28.82
C GLY A 101 -0.63 8.52 -28.28
N GLY A 102 0.31 8.42 -27.33
CA GLY A 102 1.11 9.53 -26.80
C GLY A 102 0.43 10.36 -25.72
N ILE A 103 -0.71 9.94 -25.20
CA ILE A 103 -1.42 10.60 -24.10
C ILE A 103 -1.61 9.65 -22.90
N TRP A 104 -1.49 10.18 -21.69
CA TRP A 104 -1.68 9.40 -20.46
C TRP A 104 -3.15 9.10 -20.18
N SER A 105 -4.01 10.10 -20.33
CA SER A 105 -5.44 10.01 -20.09
C SER A 105 -6.19 11.10 -20.80
N THR A 106 -7.45 10.86 -21.14
CA THR A 106 -8.39 11.86 -21.66
C THR A 106 -9.25 12.50 -20.57
N ALA A 107 -9.04 12.11 -19.30
CA ALA A 107 -9.76 12.70 -18.17
C ALA A 107 -9.45 14.19 -18.01
N THR A 108 -10.48 15.00 -17.74
CA THR A 108 -10.39 16.46 -17.74
C THR A 108 -9.44 17.04 -16.67
N ASN A 109 -9.19 16.29 -15.61
CA ASN A 109 -8.37 16.75 -14.48
C ASN A 109 -6.92 16.29 -14.54
N THR A 110 -6.55 15.61 -15.61
CA THR A 110 -5.21 15.01 -15.79
C THR A 110 -4.09 16.04 -15.70
N GLN A 111 -4.32 17.24 -16.26
CA GLN A 111 -3.25 18.23 -16.41
C GLN A 111 -2.66 18.65 -15.05
N THR A 112 -3.48 18.87 -14.02
CA THR A 112 -2.99 19.25 -12.68
C THR A 112 -2.04 18.19 -12.10
N VAL A 113 -2.35 16.90 -12.32
CA VAL A 113 -1.53 15.78 -11.84
C VAL A 113 -0.23 15.70 -12.66
N LEU A 114 -0.31 15.87 -13.96
CA LEU A 114 0.87 15.89 -14.85
C LEU A 114 1.78 17.09 -14.59
N ASP A 115 1.22 18.26 -14.26
CA ASP A 115 2.01 19.43 -13.89
C ASP A 115 2.80 19.21 -12.59
N TYR A 116 2.22 18.49 -11.62
CA TYR A 116 2.86 18.24 -10.33
C TYR A 116 3.84 17.04 -10.37
N PHE A 117 3.40 15.89 -10.88
CA PHE A 117 4.20 14.66 -10.87
C PHE A 117 4.98 14.42 -12.18
N GLY A 118 4.67 15.15 -13.25
CA GLY A 118 5.28 14.95 -14.55
C GLY A 118 6.69 15.51 -14.67
N GLU A 119 7.22 15.49 -15.91
CA GLU A 119 8.59 15.85 -16.27
C GLU A 119 8.99 17.26 -15.81
N ASN A 120 8.05 18.21 -15.78
CA ASN A 120 8.30 19.59 -15.34
C ASN A 120 8.01 19.83 -13.84
N GLY A 121 7.53 18.84 -13.14
CA GLY A 121 7.27 18.83 -11.69
C GLY A 121 8.26 17.93 -10.97
N LEU A 122 7.76 16.91 -10.27
CA LEU A 122 8.60 15.97 -9.51
C LEU A 122 9.31 14.93 -10.39
N GLY A 123 8.95 14.81 -11.67
CA GLY A 123 9.62 13.92 -12.61
C GLY A 123 9.28 12.43 -12.43
N TYR A 124 8.18 12.08 -11.77
CA TYR A 124 7.78 10.68 -11.59
C TYR A 124 7.10 10.11 -12.84
N ILE A 125 6.38 10.94 -13.59
CA ILE A 125 5.68 10.51 -14.80
C ILE A 125 6.46 11.01 -16.02
N PRO A 126 6.87 10.11 -16.95
CA PRO A 126 7.47 10.55 -18.21
C PRO A 126 6.47 11.33 -19.07
N SER A 127 6.97 12.15 -19.99
CA SER A 127 6.15 13.03 -20.84
C SER A 127 5.10 12.31 -21.69
N SER A 128 5.29 11.01 -21.94
CA SER A 128 4.38 10.20 -22.77
C SER A 128 4.37 8.75 -22.30
N PRO A 129 3.20 8.07 -22.35
CA PRO A 129 3.13 6.62 -22.09
C PRO A 129 3.88 5.79 -23.14
N ASN A 130 4.31 6.37 -24.25
CA ASN A 130 5.16 5.70 -25.24
C ASN A 130 6.52 5.26 -24.67
N TYR A 131 6.96 5.87 -23.57
CA TYR A 131 8.16 5.45 -22.86
C TYR A 131 7.97 4.17 -22.03
N LEU A 132 6.73 3.77 -21.76
CA LEU A 132 6.44 2.50 -21.12
C LEU A 132 6.44 1.38 -22.15
N THR A 133 7.19 0.33 -21.88
CA THR A 133 7.36 -0.77 -22.82
C THR A 133 6.84 -2.11 -22.31
N ASP A 134 6.49 -2.19 -21.02
CA ASP A 134 6.11 -3.44 -20.36
C ASP A 134 4.58 -3.59 -20.25
N TRP A 135 3.98 -4.14 -21.30
CA TRP A 135 2.53 -4.32 -21.44
C TRP A 135 2.08 -5.78 -21.39
N GLY A 136 2.90 -6.65 -20.83
CA GLY A 136 2.59 -8.09 -20.76
C GLY A 136 2.11 -8.58 -19.41
N GLY A 137 1.60 -7.69 -18.55
CA GLY A 137 1.12 -8.00 -17.21
C GLY A 137 0.06 -9.10 -17.19
N ASN A 138 0.28 -10.11 -16.33
CA ASN A 138 -0.66 -11.22 -16.15
C ASN A 138 -0.38 -11.96 -14.84
N ALA A 139 -1.31 -12.83 -14.43
CA ALA A 139 -1.22 -13.56 -13.15
C ALA A 139 0.06 -14.39 -12.98
N THR A 140 0.57 -14.98 -14.06
CA THR A 140 1.79 -15.80 -14.01
C THR A 140 3.01 -14.92 -13.74
N ARG A 141 3.12 -13.78 -14.40
CA ARG A 141 4.21 -12.82 -14.18
C ARG A 141 4.14 -12.26 -12.75
N ILE A 142 2.96 -11.80 -12.31
CA ILE A 142 2.76 -11.30 -10.94
C ILE A 142 3.20 -12.34 -9.91
N ASN A 143 2.83 -13.63 -10.08
CA ASN A 143 3.29 -14.69 -9.19
C ASN A 143 4.80 -14.86 -9.23
N ASN A 144 5.43 -14.82 -10.41
CA ASN A 144 6.87 -14.95 -10.53
C ASN A 144 7.60 -13.80 -9.83
N ASP A 145 7.11 -12.58 -9.97
CA ASP A 145 7.72 -11.40 -9.38
C ASP A 145 7.56 -11.39 -7.86
N ILE A 146 6.37 -11.72 -7.34
CA ILE A 146 6.16 -11.88 -5.89
C ILE A 146 7.04 -13.02 -5.33
N ASN A 147 7.13 -14.15 -6.04
CA ASN A 147 7.95 -15.28 -5.61
C ASN A 147 9.46 -14.98 -5.67
N SER A 148 9.89 -14.06 -6.53
CA SER A 148 11.26 -13.58 -6.61
C SER A 148 11.62 -12.59 -5.50
N GLY A 149 10.61 -11.98 -4.88
CA GLY A 149 10.71 -11.05 -3.78
C GLY A 149 10.36 -9.61 -4.16
N ALA A 150 9.33 -9.08 -3.50
CA ALA A 150 8.94 -7.67 -3.58
C ALA A 150 8.35 -7.23 -2.23
N PHE A 151 8.82 -6.10 -1.68
CA PHE A 151 8.32 -5.62 -0.40
C PHE A 151 6.93 -4.98 -0.51
N VAL A 152 6.61 -4.43 -1.69
CA VAL A 152 5.33 -3.80 -1.96
C VAL A 152 4.82 -4.12 -3.36
N LEU A 153 3.50 -4.26 -3.47
CA LEU A 153 2.77 -4.33 -4.74
C LEU A 153 1.64 -3.32 -4.71
N GLN A 154 1.65 -2.38 -5.65
CA GLN A 154 0.59 -1.41 -5.88
C GLN A 154 -0.24 -1.83 -7.09
N HIS A 155 -1.54 -2.06 -6.88
CA HIS A 155 -2.47 -2.31 -7.98
C HIS A 155 -3.42 -1.13 -8.20
N ARG A 156 -3.68 -0.82 -9.46
CA ARG A 156 -4.65 0.21 -9.85
C ARG A 156 -5.43 -0.19 -11.10
N ASP A 157 -6.67 -0.59 -10.93
CA ASP A 157 -7.67 -0.84 -11.96
C ASP A 157 -9.04 -1.11 -11.32
N HIS A 158 -9.95 -1.79 -12.02
CA HIS A 158 -11.18 -2.36 -11.47
C HIS A 158 -10.91 -3.54 -10.54
N GLY A 159 -11.86 -3.82 -9.66
CA GLY A 159 -11.81 -4.98 -8.77
C GLY A 159 -13.21 -5.53 -8.48
N SER A 160 -13.21 -6.77 -8.02
CA SER A 160 -14.39 -7.51 -7.53
C SER A 160 -14.05 -8.17 -6.20
N GLU A 161 -15.02 -8.83 -5.57
CA GLU A 161 -14.80 -9.57 -4.32
C GLU A 161 -13.68 -10.62 -4.43
N THR A 162 -13.44 -11.15 -5.62
CA THR A 162 -12.50 -12.25 -5.83
C THR A 162 -11.19 -11.85 -6.51
N GLY A 163 -11.00 -10.58 -6.88
CA GLY A 163 -9.74 -10.15 -7.49
C GLY A 163 -9.80 -8.91 -8.33
N TRP A 164 -8.70 -8.67 -9.03
CA TRP A 164 -8.46 -7.53 -9.91
C TRP A 164 -9.00 -7.75 -11.32
N GLY A 165 -9.39 -6.67 -11.98
CA GLY A 165 -9.81 -6.68 -13.37
C GLY A 165 -8.64 -6.90 -14.32
N GLU A 166 -7.73 -5.92 -14.38
CA GLU A 166 -6.52 -6.01 -15.21
C GLU A 166 -5.28 -5.43 -14.47
N PRO A 167 -4.12 -6.06 -14.58
CA PRO A 167 -3.99 -7.45 -15.06
C PRO A 167 -4.87 -8.38 -14.23
N SER A 168 -5.54 -9.33 -14.89
CA SER A 168 -6.46 -10.24 -14.21
C SER A 168 -5.70 -11.12 -13.20
N TYR A 169 -6.00 -10.91 -11.92
CA TYR A 169 -5.39 -11.64 -10.82
C TYR A 169 -6.43 -11.86 -9.70
N ASN A 170 -6.70 -13.11 -9.35
CA ASN A 170 -7.81 -13.46 -8.49
C ASN A 170 -7.41 -14.46 -7.39
N THR A 171 -8.39 -14.85 -6.56
CA THR A 171 -8.19 -15.82 -5.47
C THR A 171 -7.55 -17.13 -5.93
N GLY A 172 -7.87 -17.61 -7.14
CA GLY A 172 -7.24 -18.80 -7.72
C GLY A 172 -5.79 -18.53 -8.19
N SER A 173 -5.47 -17.31 -8.59
CA SER A 173 -4.10 -16.93 -8.97
C SER A 173 -3.15 -16.97 -7.78
N ILE A 174 -3.64 -16.62 -6.58
CA ILE A 174 -2.90 -16.64 -5.32
C ILE A 174 -2.36 -18.05 -5.00
N ASP A 175 -3.03 -19.10 -5.46
CA ASP A 175 -2.58 -20.49 -5.24
C ASP A 175 -1.23 -20.82 -5.92
N GLY A 176 -0.77 -19.97 -6.84
CA GLY A 176 0.55 -20.06 -7.46
C GLY A 176 1.69 -19.40 -6.67
N LEU A 177 1.39 -18.79 -5.54
CA LEU A 177 2.41 -18.16 -4.70
C LEU A 177 3.19 -19.19 -3.86
N THR A 178 4.48 -18.98 -3.79
CA THR A 178 5.42 -19.81 -3.00
C THR A 178 6.39 -18.97 -2.16
N ASN A 179 6.20 -17.64 -2.17
CA ASN A 179 7.06 -16.68 -1.51
C ASN A 179 7.13 -16.89 0.01
N SER A 180 8.33 -16.86 0.58
CA SER A 180 8.59 -16.82 2.03
C SER A 180 8.68 -15.38 2.53
N ASP A 181 9.20 -14.48 1.69
CA ASP A 181 9.28 -13.06 1.94
C ASP A 181 7.94 -12.41 1.53
N LEU A 182 7.23 -11.86 2.52
CA LEU A 182 5.83 -11.48 2.35
C LEU A 182 5.69 -10.08 1.76
N VAL A 183 4.91 -9.95 0.68
CA VAL A 183 4.63 -8.66 0.03
C VAL A 183 3.55 -7.90 0.78
N TYR A 184 3.68 -6.57 0.90
CA TYR A 184 2.55 -5.72 1.28
C TYR A 184 1.79 -5.24 0.04
N VAL A 185 0.45 -5.29 0.06
CA VAL A 185 -0.37 -5.01 -1.12
C VAL A 185 -1.24 -3.77 -0.92
N PHE A 186 -1.13 -2.80 -1.84
CA PHE A 186 -2.07 -1.70 -1.99
C PHE A 186 -3.04 -2.02 -3.13
N SER A 187 -4.25 -2.49 -2.79
CA SER A 187 -5.29 -2.85 -3.75
C SER A 187 -6.24 -1.66 -3.95
N CYS A 188 -5.82 -0.70 -4.78
CA CYS A 188 -6.56 0.53 -5.06
C CYS A 188 -7.64 0.29 -6.14
N ASN A 189 -8.73 -0.34 -5.74
CA ASN A 189 -9.85 -0.75 -6.61
C ASN A 189 -11.13 -1.01 -5.79
N CYS A 190 -12.17 -1.59 -6.43
CA CYS A 190 -13.44 -1.92 -5.79
C CYS A 190 -13.40 -3.31 -5.11
N LEU A 191 -14.14 -3.50 -4.03
CA LEU A 191 -14.65 -4.77 -3.50
C LEU A 191 -13.64 -5.81 -3.01
N THR A 192 -12.35 -5.66 -3.30
CA THR A 192 -11.35 -6.70 -2.98
C THR A 192 -11.18 -6.96 -1.48
N GLY A 193 -11.64 -6.04 -0.62
CA GLY A 193 -11.67 -6.17 0.83
C GLY A 193 -13.05 -6.48 1.42
N LYS A 194 -14.03 -6.91 0.63
CA LYS A 194 -15.42 -7.13 1.07
C LYS A 194 -15.56 -8.40 1.92
N PHE A 195 -15.11 -8.35 3.16
CA PHE A 195 -15.06 -9.50 4.07
C PHE A 195 -16.41 -9.97 4.64
N ASN A 196 -17.54 -9.37 4.25
CA ASN A 196 -18.89 -9.81 4.65
C ASN A 196 -19.58 -10.71 3.61
N ILE A 197 -18.86 -11.22 2.65
CA ILE A 197 -19.40 -12.18 1.68
C ILE A 197 -19.42 -13.59 2.25
N THR A 198 -20.22 -14.45 1.62
CA THR A 198 -20.14 -15.89 1.88
C THR A 198 -18.86 -16.43 1.23
N GLY A 199 -17.97 -16.98 2.03
CA GLY A 199 -16.68 -17.48 1.55
C GLY A 199 -15.54 -16.58 1.95
N GLU A 200 -14.61 -16.36 1.04
CA GLU A 200 -13.36 -15.63 1.27
C GLU A 200 -13.16 -14.58 0.19
N CYS A 201 -13.02 -13.32 0.56
CA CYS A 201 -12.67 -12.26 -0.39
C CYS A 201 -11.18 -12.28 -0.74
N PHE A 202 -10.81 -11.52 -1.77
CA PHE A 202 -9.44 -11.47 -2.26
C PHE A 202 -8.43 -11.08 -1.18
N ALA A 203 -8.74 -10.05 -0.38
CA ALA A 203 -7.86 -9.61 0.70
C ALA A 203 -7.66 -10.69 1.77
N GLU A 204 -8.74 -11.37 2.14
CA GLU A 204 -8.68 -12.48 3.11
C GLU A 204 -7.82 -13.63 2.60
N LYS A 205 -8.05 -14.05 1.35
CA LYS A 205 -7.26 -15.12 0.71
C LYS A 205 -5.78 -14.77 0.69
N PHE A 206 -5.42 -13.55 0.29
CA PHE A 206 -4.04 -13.12 0.16
C PHE A 206 -3.33 -13.07 1.52
N HIS A 207 -4.00 -12.52 2.52
CA HIS A 207 -3.45 -12.36 3.86
C HIS A 207 -3.37 -13.68 4.65
N ARG A 208 -4.29 -14.62 4.43
CA ARG A 208 -4.33 -15.93 5.11
C ARG A 208 -3.53 -17.02 4.40
N TYR A 209 -3.00 -16.73 3.21
CA TYR A 209 -2.40 -17.75 2.35
C TYR A 209 -1.17 -18.39 2.99
N LYS A 210 -1.05 -19.70 2.78
CA LYS A 210 0.09 -20.54 3.15
C LYS A 210 0.45 -21.44 1.96
N TYR A 211 1.73 -21.67 1.77
CA TYR A 211 2.24 -22.65 0.82
C TYR A 211 2.93 -23.80 1.55
N ASN A 212 2.48 -25.01 1.33
CA ASN A 212 3.02 -26.22 2.00
C ASN A 212 3.11 -26.06 3.54
N GLY A 213 2.11 -25.42 4.14
CA GLY A 213 2.05 -25.20 5.59
C GLY A 213 2.85 -24.00 6.10
N ASN A 214 3.69 -23.36 5.28
CA ASN A 214 4.48 -22.17 5.63
C ASN A 214 3.75 -20.88 5.23
N ASN A 215 4.05 -19.79 5.91
CA ASN A 215 3.54 -18.47 5.57
C ASN A 215 3.96 -18.09 4.14
N SER A 216 3.01 -17.60 3.34
CA SER A 216 3.20 -17.14 1.97
C SER A 216 2.15 -16.09 1.62
N GLY A 217 2.21 -15.47 0.45
CA GLY A 217 1.29 -14.42 0.05
C GLY A 217 1.63 -13.05 0.65
N ALA A 218 0.62 -12.38 1.20
CA ALA A 218 0.79 -11.00 1.70
C ALA A 218 1.09 -10.93 3.20
N LEU A 219 1.91 -9.94 3.58
CA LEU A 219 2.08 -9.49 4.97
C LEU A 219 0.81 -8.77 5.44
N GLY A 220 0.26 -7.93 4.60
CA GLY A 220 -0.98 -7.20 4.81
C GLY A 220 -1.47 -6.62 3.49
N ILE A 221 -2.70 -6.11 3.49
CA ILE A 221 -3.31 -5.55 2.29
C ILE A 221 -4.26 -4.39 2.62
N MET A 222 -4.10 -3.27 1.92
CA MET A 222 -5.10 -2.21 1.88
C MET A 222 -6.10 -2.53 0.78
N ALA A 223 -7.40 -2.58 1.11
CA ALA A 223 -8.45 -2.93 0.17
C ALA A 223 -9.80 -2.30 0.51
N ALA A 224 -10.65 -2.12 -0.50
CA ALA A 224 -11.98 -1.54 -0.35
C ALA A 224 -13.05 -2.61 -0.08
N THR A 225 -13.98 -2.31 0.83
CA THR A 225 -15.09 -3.21 1.19
C THR A 225 -16.33 -3.07 0.31
N GLU A 226 -16.38 -2.04 -0.55
CA GLU A 226 -17.49 -1.80 -1.48
C GLU A 226 -16.98 -1.09 -2.74
N VAL A 227 -17.87 -0.75 -3.67
CA VAL A 227 -17.56 0.00 -4.89
C VAL A 227 -16.86 1.32 -4.53
N SER A 228 -15.68 1.50 -5.07
CA SER A 228 -14.85 2.71 -4.90
C SER A 228 -14.83 3.55 -6.18
N TYR A 229 -14.30 4.75 -6.12
CA TYR A 229 -14.48 5.74 -7.17
C TYR A 229 -13.16 6.25 -7.71
N SER A 230 -13.03 6.31 -9.04
CA SER A 230 -11.86 6.91 -9.68
C SER A 230 -11.70 8.37 -9.30
N PHE A 231 -10.50 8.88 -9.37
CA PHE A 231 -10.02 10.19 -8.94
C PHE A 231 -9.87 10.34 -7.42
N VAL A 232 -10.90 10.06 -6.63
CA VAL A 232 -10.78 10.06 -5.15
C VAL A 232 -9.86 8.96 -4.65
N ASN A 233 -9.90 7.76 -5.25
CA ASN A 233 -8.99 6.67 -4.92
C ASN A 233 -7.52 7.04 -5.14
N ASP A 234 -7.25 7.78 -6.22
CA ASP A 234 -5.89 8.16 -6.59
C ASP A 234 -5.34 9.18 -5.57
N THR A 235 -6.11 10.21 -5.27
CA THR A 235 -5.75 11.21 -4.24
C THR A 235 -5.58 10.57 -2.86
N TYR A 236 -6.46 9.64 -2.50
CA TYR A 236 -6.34 8.87 -1.26
C TYR A 236 -5.03 8.07 -1.21
N THR A 237 -4.71 7.36 -2.29
CA THR A 237 -3.47 6.57 -2.40
C THR A 237 -2.23 7.46 -2.30
N TRP A 238 -2.21 8.62 -2.95
CA TRP A 238 -1.08 9.55 -2.84
C TRP A 238 -0.89 10.05 -1.41
N GLY A 239 -1.97 10.32 -0.68
CA GLY A 239 -1.87 10.66 0.74
C GLY A 239 -1.34 9.53 1.63
N ILE A 240 -1.58 8.25 1.27
CA ILE A 240 -0.96 7.11 1.94
C ILE A 240 0.55 7.13 1.72
N TYR A 241 0.98 7.25 0.45
CA TYR A 241 2.40 7.26 0.10
C TYR A 241 3.13 8.46 0.70
N ASP A 242 2.52 9.65 0.69
CA ASP A 242 3.08 10.85 1.28
C ASP A 242 3.30 10.73 2.79
N ASN A 243 2.39 10.05 3.50
CA ASN A 243 2.58 9.77 4.93
C ASN A 243 3.69 8.73 5.18
N MET A 244 3.80 7.70 4.35
CA MET A 244 4.80 6.64 4.51
C MET A 244 6.20 7.09 4.06
N TRP A 245 6.28 7.94 3.07
CA TRP A 245 7.51 8.49 2.51
C TRP A 245 7.37 10.00 2.35
N THR A 246 7.95 10.75 3.26
CA THR A 246 7.84 12.22 3.30
C THR A 246 8.38 12.93 2.06
N ASP A 247 9.23 12.26 1.29
CA ASP A 247 9.77 12.76 0.03
C ASP A 247 8.85 12.50 -1.17
N PHE A 248 7.71 11.83 -0.98
CA PHE A 248 6.77 11.53 -2.06
C PHE A 248 6.11 12.80 -2.60
N MET A 249 5.63 13.67 -1.73
CA MET A 249 5.08 14.99 -2.07
C MET A 249 5.69 16.08 -1.16
N PRO A 250 6.96 16.42 -1.36
CA PRO A 250 7.76 17.19 -0.38
C PRO A 250 7.20 18.58 -0.07
N ASP A 251 6.43 19.17 -0.97
CA ASP A 251 5.86 20.52 -0.83
C ASP A 251 4.39 20.50 -0.36
N TYR A 252 3.86 19.32 -0.03
CA TYR A 252 2.41 19.15 0.18
C TYR A 252 2.11 18.77 1.63
N GLY A 253 2.57 19.23 2.59
CA GLY A 253 2.40 18.90 4.01
C GLY A 253 1.27 17.89 4.29
N THR A 254 1.57 16.84 5.03
CA THR A 254 0.63 15.79 5.39
C THR A 254 0.23 15.89 6.85
N THR A 255 -1.06 15.73 7.14
CA THR A 255 -1.55 15.61 8.51
C THR A 255 -2.35 14.29 8.61
N PRO A 256 -2.06 13.41 9.57
CA PRO A 256 -1.02 13.51 10.61
C PRO A 256 0.40 13.32 10.06
N GLU A 257 1.40 13.77 10.84
CA GLU A 257 2.82 13.60 10.51
C GLU A 257 3.20 12.12 10.35
N SER A 258 4.16 11.87 9.45
CA SER A 258 4.69 10.53 9.23
C SER A 258 5.37 9.96 10.48
N ARG A 259 5.18 8.66 10.69
CA ARG A 259 5.87 7.87 11.71
C ARG A 259 6.75 6.77 11.09
N GLY A 260 7.12 6.95 9.84
CA GLY A 260 7.80 5.95 9.02
C GLY A 260 6.81 5.13 8.19
N ALA A 261 7.31 4.13 7.50
CA ALA A 261 6.51 3.29 6.61
C ALA A 261 5.60 2.32 7.41
N LEU A 262 4.54 2.87 8.02
CA LEU A 262 3.50 2.12 8.71
C LEU A 262 2.22 2.14 7.85
N PRO A 263 1.88 1.07 7.14
CA PRO A 263 0.76 1.07 6.20
C PRO A 263 -0.59 1.43 6.83
N ALA A 264 -0.87 0.98 8.05
CA ALA A 264 -2.12 1.31 8.73
C ALA A 264 -2.23 2.81 9.05
N PHE A 265 -1.12 3.45 9.44
CA PHE A 265 -1.04 4.90 9.63
C PHE A 265 -1.17 5.63 8.29
N GLY A 266 -0.55 5.13 7.24
CA GLY A 266 -0.73 5.64 5.88
C GLY A 266 -2.20 5.60 5.43
N VAL A 267 -2.90 4.48 5.67
CA VAL A 267 -4.34 4.33 5.37
C VAL A 267 -5.19 5.37 6.11
N ALA A 268 -4.91 5.67 7.37
CA ALA A 268 -5.58 6.74 8.10
C ALA A 268 -5.20 8.13 7.53
N ALA A 269 -3.91 8.39 7.33
CA ALA A 269 -3.42 9.67 6.80
C ALA A 269 -3.96 9.98 5.39
N GLY A 270 -4.11 8.95 4.53
CA GLY A 270 -4.72 9.11 3.21
C GLY A 270 -6.14 9.67 3.26
N LYS A 271 -6.92 9.34 4.30
CA LYS A 271 -8.27 9.92 4.52
C LYS A 271 -8.17 11.41 4.85
N TYR A 272 -7.26 11.80 5.75
CA TYR A 272 -7.00 13.21 6.07
C TYR A 272 -6.47 13.98 4.86
N PHE A 273 -5.53 13.41 4.12
CA PHE A 273 -5.04 14.00 2.88
C PHE A 273 -6.19 14.24 1.90
N LEU A 274 -7.04 13.26 1.68
CA LEU A 274 -8.20 13.37 0.81
C LEU A 274 -9.18 14.45 1.30
N GLN A 275 -9.42 14.56 2.63
CA GLN A 275 -10.27 15.58 3.21
C GLN A 275 -9.74 16.98 2.93
N GLN A 276 -8.44 17.21 3.11
CA GLN A 276 -7.78 18.51 3.02
C GLN A 276 -7.40 18.91 1.60
N SER A 277 -7.28 17.92 0.69
CA SER A 277 -6.82 18.14 -0.66
C SER A 277 -7.75 19.01 -1.49
N SER A 278 -7.17 19.94 -2.23
CA SER A 278 -7.83 20.73 -3.28
C SER A 278 -7.66 20.11 -4.67
N TRP A 279 -7.11 18.91 -4.77
CA TRP A 279 -6.89 18.23 -6.03
C TRP A 279 -8.20 17.97 -6.77
N PRO A 280 -8.20 18.03 -8.12
CA PRO A 280 -9.39 17.81 -8.91
C PRO A 280 -9.83 16.34 -8.84
N TYR A 281 -10.94 16.08 -8.18
CA TYR A 281 -11.55 14.76 -8.02
C TYR A 281 -13.07 14.88 -7.90
N ASN A 282 -13.76 13.75 -7.88
CA ASN A 282 -15.20 13.72 -7.64
C ASN A 282 -15.51 13.95 -6.13
N THR A 283 -15.80 15.17 -5.77
CA THR A 283 -16.03 15.59 -4.38
C THR A 283 -17.21 14.87 -3.70
N SER A 284 -18.21 14.42 -4.49
CA SER A 284 -19.37 13.69 -3.96
C SER A 284 -19.05 12.30 -3.40
N ASN A 285 -17.87 11.75 -3.72
CA ASN A 285 -17.45 10.43 -3.28
C ASN A 285 -16.33 10.46 -2.22
N LYS A 286 -16.03 11.63 -1.69
CA LYS A 286 -14.98 11.86 -0.70
C LYS A 286 -15.30 11.11 0.61
N GLU A 287 -16.47 11.41 1.18
CA GLU A 287 -16.93 10.84 2.44
C GLU A 287 -17.04 9.30 2.38
N VAL A 288 -17.62 8.75 1.31
CA VAL A 288 -17.75 7.30 1.20
C VAL A 288 -16.37 6.62 1.16
N THR A 289 -15.34 7.29 0.62
CA THR A 289 -13.98 6.77 0.58
C THR A 289 -13.38 6.62 1.97
N TYR A 290 -13.73 7.47 2.94
CA TYR A 290 -13.29 7.33 4.34
C TYR A 290 -13.77 6.03 4.98
N TYR A 291 -14.92 5.50 4.56
CA TYR A 291 -15.50 4.27 5.08
C TYR A 291 -15.07 3.02 4.31
N LEU A 292 -14.67 3.15 3.04
CA LEU A 292 -14.44 2.01 2.15
C LEU A 292 -13.13 1.28 2.40
N PHE A 293 -12.02 2.03 2.55
CA PHE A 293 -10.70 1.42 2.58
C PHE A 293 -10.27 1.04 3.98
N HIS A 294 -9.77 -0.19 4.08
CA HIS A 294 -9.30 -0.79 5.32
C HIS A 294 -7.89 -1.35 5.16
N HIS A 295 -7.15 -1.30 6.25
CA HIS A 295 -5.91 -2.04 6.38
C HIS A 295 -6.21 -3.42 6.98
N HIS A 296 -6.02 -4.47 6.18
CA HIS A 296 -6.05 -5.85 6.63
C HIS A 296 -4.62 -6.25 7.02
N GLY A 297 -4.35 -6.32 8.32
CA GLY A 297 -3.00 -6.54 8.81
C GLY A 297 -2.86 -6.25 10.30
N ASP A 298 -1.64 -5.92 10.72
CA ASP A 298 -1.31 -5.40 12.04
C ASP A 298 -1.16 -3.88 11.99
N ALA A 299 -1.75 -3.16 12.97
CA ALA A 299 -1.75 -1.69 12.98
C ALA A 299 -0.35 -1.08 13.19
N PHE A 300 0.56 -1.82 13.79
CA PHE A 300 1.88 -1.34 14.17
C PHE A 300 3.02 -1.99 13.38
N SER A 301 2.70 -2.89 12.44
CA SER A 301 3.73 -3.47 11.57
C SER A 301 4.40 -2.40 10.73
N VAL A 302 5.72 -2.26 10.89
CA VAL A 302 6.56 -1.41 10.05
C VAL A 302 6.84 -2.16 8.75
N LEU A 303 6.59 -1.51 7.63
CA LEU A 303 7.04 -2.00 6.33
C LEU A 303 8.50 -1.60 6.15
N TYR A 304 9.40 -2.57 6.21
CA TYR A 304 10.80 -2.32 5.91
C TYR A 304 10.96 -1.97 4.43
N THR A 305 11.68 -0.90 4.15
CA THR A 305 11.91 -0.38 2.79
C THR A 305 13.32 -0.66 2.29
N GLU A 306 14.20 -1.09 3.20
CA GLU A 306 15.59 -1.48 2.97
C GLU A 306 15.94 -2.67 3.87
N VAL A 307 17.05 -3.35 3.60
CA VAL A 307 17.56 -4.42 4.47
C VAL A 307 17.79 -3.86 5.88
N PRO A 308 17.05 -4.34 6.89
CA PRO A 308 17.22 -3.84 8.25
C PRO A 308 18.63 -4.06 8.77
N GLN A 309 19.18 -3.06 9.43
CA GLN A 309 20.50 -3.11 10.03
C GLN A 309 20.40 -3.43 11.53
N ASN A 310 21.36 -4.19 12.05
CA ASN A 310 21.43 -4.43 13.48
C ASN A 310 21.67 -3.12 14.21
N ILE A 311 20.86 -2.84 15.22
CA ILE A 311 21.05 -1.71 16.12
C ILE A 311 21.96 -2.13 17.26
N THR A 312 23.01 -1.34 17.52
CA THR A 312 23.81 -1.48 18.73
C THR A 312 23.33 -0.46 19.74
N ALA A 313 22.88 -0.93 20.90
CA ALA A 313 22.54 -0.09 22.02
C ALA A 313 23.49 -0.37 23.20
N ILE A 314 24.05 0.67 23.77
CA ILE A 314 24.92 0.59 24.97
C ILE A 314 24.20 1.36 26.08
N HIS A 315 23.92 0.70 27.17
CA HIS A 315 23.26 1.26 28.35
C HIS A 315 23.67 0.47 29.60
N ASP A 316 23.43 1.03 30.75
CA ASP A 316 23.57 0.30 32.01
C ASP A 316 22.41 -0.70 32.16
N ASP A 317 22.67 -1.87 32.71
CA ASP A 317 21.68 -2.93 32.91
C ASP A 317 20.65 -2.61 34.01
N ILE A 318 20.92 -1.59 34.81
CA ILE A 318 20.13 -1.24 36.00
C ILE A 318 19.88 0.26 36.02
N ILE A 319 18.62 0.63 36.19
CA ILE A 319 18.22 2.01 36.50
C ILE A 319 18.15 2.16 38.01
N LEU A 320 18.99 3.00 38.58
CA LEU A 320 18.97 3.30 40.00
C LEU A 320 17.93 4.35 40.36
N SER A 321 17.14 4.10 41.39
CA SER A 321 16.18 5.06 41.94
C SER A 321 16.92 6.33 42.40
N GLY A 322 16.41 7.51 41.97
CA GLY A 322 16.97 8.82 42.36
C GLY A 322 18.01 9.37 41.38
N LEU A 323 18.24 8.71 40.24
CA LEU A 323 18.98 9.33 39.12
C LEU A 323 18.07 10.25 38.32
N ASP A 324 18.61 11.42 37.95
CA ASP A 324 17.89 12.40 37.12
C ASP A 324 17.95 12.06 35.64
N PHE A 325 18.82 11.15 35.22
CA PHE A 325 18.99 10.73 33.83
C PHE A 325 19.50 9.28 33.72
N PHE A 326 19.17 8.66 32.59
CA PHE A 326 19.69 7.36 32.17
C PHE A 326 20.26 7.50 30.76
N THR A 327 21.53 7.17 30.58
CA THR A 327 22.21 7.33 29.29
C THR A 327 22.10 6.10 28.44
N ILE A 328 21.62 6.26 27.21
CA ILE A 328 21.60 5.24 26.18
C ILE A 328 22.36 5.78 24.96
N GLN A 329 23.29 4.99 24.43
CA GLN A 329 23.95 5.25 23.16
C GLN A 329 23.46 4.26 22.13
N ALA A 330 22.95 4.74 21.00
CA ALA A 330 22.47 3.90 19.92
C ALA A 330 22.92 4.48 18.56
N ASN A 331 22.74 3.72 17.49
CA ASN A 331 23.01 4.19 16.13
C ASN A 331 22.17 5.45 15.83
N SER A 332 22.73 6.35 15.01
CA SER A 332 21.99 7.54 14.57
C SER A 332 20.69 7.16 13.86
N GLY A 333 19.60 7.87 14.17
CA GLY A 333 18.27 7.59 13.62
C GLY A 333 17.47 6.50 14.37
N SER A 334 18.03 5.89 15.42
CA SER A 334 17.30 4.91 16.23
C SER A 334 16.22 5.58 17.08
N THR A 335 15.05 4.96 17.17
CA THR A 335 14.02 5.30 18.16
C THR A 335 14.25 4.47 19.41
N ILE A 336 14.33 5.13 20.57
CA ILE A 336 14.54 4.50 21.87
C ILE A 336 13.26 4.58 22.68
N CYS A 337 12.79 3.44 23.17
CA CYS A 337 11.68 3.36 24.10
C CYS A 337 12.17 2.73 25.41
N LEU A 338 11.98 3.44 26.52
CA LEU A 338 12.24 2.94 27.86
C LEU A 338 10.91 2.62 28.55
N THR A 339 10.71 1.37 28.90
CA THR A 339 9.50 0.92 29.63
C THR A 339 9.88 0.46 31.02
N VAL A 340 9.05 0.80 32.00
CA VAL A 340 9.23 0.43 33.42
C VAL A 340 8.08 -0.49 33.84
#